data_5bdc30b51c84f83f183123e9147603cf
#
_entry.id   5bdc30b51c84f83f183123e9147603cf
#
_cell.length_a   1.000
_cell.length_b   1.000
_cell.length_c   1.000
_cell.angle_alpha   90.00
_cell.angle_beta   90.00
_cell.angle_gamma   90.00
#
_symmetry.space_group_name_H-M   'P 1'
#
loop_
_entity.id
_entity.type
_entity.pdbx_description
1 polymer ?
#
loop_
_entity_poly.entity_id
_entity_poly.type
_entity_poly.pdbx_seq_one_letter_code
_entity_poly.pdbx_strand_id
1 'polypeptide(L)'
;ALELRPFTRFTIAKSLDDLTNNKLSELMNSIIRDRSTGCFMIGPKNITSKINDTFLVKLSTAIAHLIGVPNHDAMTGKYYARFQVKHEDSSDSYLRKAYRNMDLHTDGTYVKEVTDWLIMTKIDEQNVEGGETAMLHLDDWEHCDDLYEDPVGKQNFVWGSPKSKNIDYKVEHPVFSSDKEGRPTISYIDQFPEPQNMEQGNFLQRLSDGLEESKNKIVTKLPVGYSVIANNYFWLHGRK
;
A
#
# COMPACT_ATOMS: atom_id res chain seq x y z
N ALA A 1 21.95 -9.35 -5.09
CA ALA A 1 20.58 -9.82 -5.17
C ALA A 1 20.40 -10.94 -4.16
N LEU A 2 19.43 -10.81 -3.28
CA LEU A 2 19.05 -11.89 -2.37
C LEU A 2 18.26 -12.93 -3.17
N GLU A 3 18.96 -13.85 -3.79
CA GLU A 3 18.32 -15.11 -4.21
C GLU A 3 18.12 -15.98 -2.99
N LEU A 4 17.08 -15.66 -2.25
CA LEU A 4 16.62 -16.55 -1.20
C LEU A 4 16.00 -17.78 -1.89
N ARG A 5 16.45 -18.97 -1.52
CA ARG A 5 15.71 -20.19 -1.87
C ARG A 5 14.24 -19.99 -1.47
N PRO A 6 13.26 -20.50 -2.23
CA PRO A 6 11.84 -20.15 -2.03
C PRO A 6 11.35 -20.23 -0.57
N PHE A 7 11.85 -21.15 0.22
CA PHE A 7 11.41 -21.33 1.61
C PHE A 7 12.28 -20.65 2.66
N THR A 8 13.45 -20.10 2.31
CA THR A 8 14.36 -19.44 3.26
C THR A 8 13.68 -18.20 3.89
N ARG A 9 12.79 -17.54 3.16
CA ARG A 9 12.03 -16.40 3.68
C ARG A 9 11.17 -16.76 4.90
N PHE A 10 10.57 -17.94 4.94
CA PHE A 10 9.80 -18.42 6.09
C PHE A 10 10.72 -18.70 7.29
N THR A 11 11.91 -19.25 7.04
CA THR A 11 12.90 -19.48 8.09
C THR A 11 13.38 -18.19 8.71
N ILE A 12 13.61 -17.15 7.90
CA ILE A 12 14.01 -15.82 8.39
C ILE A 12 12.89 -15.22 9.24
N ALA A 13 11.63 -15.32 8.78
CA ALA A 13 10.48 -14.82 9.53
C ALA A 13 10.35 -15.54 10.89
N LYS A 14 10.42 -16.88 10.87
CA LYS A 14 10.38 -17.67 12.11
C LYS A 14 11.51 -17.27 13.06
N SER A 15 12.73 -17.13 12.56
CA SER A 15 13.88 -16.74 13.39
C SER A 15 13.70 -15.36 14.02
N LEU A 16 13.07 -14.43 13.30
CA LEU A 16 12.77 -13.10 13.84
C LEU A 16 11.72 -13.19 14.97
N ASP A 17 10.70 -14.01 14.79
CA ASP A 17 9.64 -14.18 15.78
C ASP A 17 10.14 -14.91 17.05
N ASP A 18 10.98 -15.92 16.87
CA ASP A 18 11.61 -16.66 17.95
C ASP A 18 12.44 -15.76 18.90
N LEU A 19 13.08 -14.68 18.36
CA LEU A 19 13.79 -13.69 19.18
C LEU A 19 12.90 -12.95 20.17
N THR A 20 11.60 -12.93 19.91
CA THR A 20 10.60 -12.27 20.75
C THR A 20 9.66 -13.26 21.45
N ASN A 21 9.97 -14.56 21.43
CA ASN A 21 9.11 -15.64 21.93
C ASN A 21 7.69 -15.58 21.31
N ASN A 22 7.60 -15.37 19.99
CA ASN A 22 6.40 -15.23 19.17
C ASN A 22 5.53 -14.00 19.48
N LYS A 23 5.98 -13.09 20.33
CA LYS A 23 5.22 -11.88 20.69
C LYS A 23 5.16 -10.86 19.57
N LEU A 24 6.13 -10.86 18.66
CA LEU A 24 6.16 -9.91 17.56
C LEU A 24 5.01 -10.19 16.56
N SER A 25 4.84 -11.45 16.15
CA SER A 25 3.76 -11.83 15.24
C SER A 25 2.38 -11.62 15.89
N GLU A 26 2.22 -11.96 17.17
CA GLU A 26 0.97 -11.74 17.92
C GLU A 26 0.61 -10.24 17.95
N LEU A 27 1.56 -9.39 18.33
CA LEU A 27 1.34 -7.94 18.41
C LEU A 27 1.02 -7.35 17.02
N MET A 28 1.79 -7.68 15.99
CA MET A 28 1.56 -7.16 14.64
C MET A 28 0.19 -7.57 14.10
N ASN A 29 -0.19 -8.84 14.29
CA ASN A 29 -1.50 -9.33 13.85
C ASN A 29 -2.65 -8.71 14.64
N SER A 30 -2.49 -8.44 15.93
CA SER A 30 -3.54 -7.77 16.72
C SER A 30 -3.78 -6.34 16.22
N ILE A 31 -2.71 -5.59 15.93
CA ILE A 31 -2.83 -4.19 15.46
C ILE A 31 -3.40 -4.14 14.03
N ILE A 32 -2.86 -4.94 13.10
CA ILE A 32 -3.20 -4.83 11.68
C ILE A 32 -4.63 -5.28 11.37
N ARG A 33 -5.20 -6.15 12.20
CA ARG A 33 -6.58 -6.66 12.04
C ARG A 33 -7.61 -5.86 12.81
N ASP A 34 -7.19 -5.01 13.71
CA ASP A 34 -8.09 -4.13 14.45
C ASP A 34 -8.43 -2.90 13.60
N ARG A 35 -9.73 -2.72 13.33
CA ARG A 35 -10.25 -1.59 12.55
C ARG A 35 -9.89 -0.22 13.15
N SER A 36 -9.82 -0.14 14.47
CA SER A 36 -9.50 1.12 15.16
C SER A 36 -8.03 1.55 15.00
N THR A 37 -7.16 0.63 14.58
CA THR A 37 -5.74 0.89 14.34
C THR A 37 -5.35 0.52 12.91
N GLY A 38 -5.21 -0.75 12.59
CA GLY A 38 -4.96 -1.27 11.24
C GLY A 38 -3.68 -0.79 10.56
N CYS A 39 -2.87 0.00 11.26
CA CYS A 39 -1.63 0.54 10.74
C CYS A 39 -0.61 0.71 11.87
N PHE A 40 0.65 0.43 11.57
CA PHE A 40 1.75 0.71 12.50
C PHE A 40 3.06 0.94 11.76
N MET A 41 4.01 1.55 12.45
CA MET A 41 5.36 1.73 11.95
C MET A 41 6.34 0.97 12.84
N ILE A 42 7.30 0.29 12.21
CA ILE A 42 8.37 -0.44 12.89
C ILE A 42 9.72 -0.06 12.31
N GLY A 43 10.71 0.12 13.16
CA GLY A 43 12.06 0.47 12.73
C GLY A 43 13.07 0.37 13.87
N PRO A 44 14.36 0.57 13.57
CA PRO A 44 15.41 0.50 14.57
C PRO A 44 15.31 1.65 15.58
N LYS A 45 15.48 1.34 16.86
CA LYS A 45 15.44 2.36 17.93
C LYS A 45 16.57 3.39 17.80
N ASN A 46 17.76 2.96 17.38
CA ASN A 46 18.91 3.82 17.19
C ASN A 46 19.65 3.42 15.92
N ILE A 47 19.71 4.32 14.95
CA ILE A 47 20.51 4.13 13.73
C ILE A 47 21.86 4.83 13.97
N THR A 48 22.88 4.05 14.30
CA THR A 48 24.25 4.56 14.53
C THR A 48 25.16 4.40 13.32
N SER A 49 24.68 3.65 12.30
CA SER A 49 25.43 3.41 11.05
C SER A 49 24.47 3.20 9.89
N LYS A 50 24.96 3.36 8.66
CA LYS A 50 24.18 3.07 7.45
C LYS A 50 23.75 1.60 7.47
N ILE A 51 22.46 1.36 7.50
CA ILE A 51 21.90 0.02 7.44
C ILE A 51 22.02 -0.51 6.01
N ASN A 52 22.46 -1.75 5.88
CA ASN A 52 22.64 -2.38 4.58
C ASN A 52 21.29 -2.68 3.92
N ASP A 53 21.11 -2.30 2.66
CA ASP A 53 19.93 -2.58 1.84
C ASP A 53 19.47 -4.03 1.91
N THR A 54 20.45 -4.96 1.85
CA THR A 54 20.19 -6.40 1.94
C THR A 54 19.55 -6.79 3.27
N PHE A 55 19.99 -6.18 4.37
CA PHE A 55 19.39 -6.40 5.68
C PHE A 55 17.95 -5.87 5.73
N LEU A 56 17.70 -4.66 5.21
CA LEU A 56 16.37 -4.08 5.17
C LEU A 56 15.38 -4.90 4.34
N VAL A 57 15.82 -5.43 3.19
CA VAL A 57 14.99 -6.33 2.37
C VAL A 57 14.69 -7.63 3.11
N LYS A 58 15.67 -8.22 3.84
CA LYS A 58 15.44 -9.42 4.66
C LYS A 58 14.45 -9.15 5.79
N LEU A 59 14.63 -8.03 6.48
CA LEU A 59 13.76 -7.64 7.60
C LEU A 59 12.33 -7.40 7.11
N SER A 60 12.16 -6.62 6.05
CA SER A 60 10.86 -6.37 5.43
C SER A 60 10.18 -7.67 4.99
N THR A 61 10.94 -8.58 4.36
CA THR A 61 10.42 -9.89 3.96
C THR A 61 10.01 -10.73 5.18
N ALA A 62 10.79 -10.72 6.25
CA ALA A 62 10.44 -11.44 7.48
C ALA A 62 9.16 -10.88 8.10
N ILE A 63 9.07 -9.55 8.26
CA ILE A 63 7.88 -8.89 8.79
C ILE A 63 6.63 -9.22 7.94
N ALA A 64 6.75 -9.16 6.62
CA ALA A 64 5.64 -9.51 5.74
C ALA A 64 5.14 -10.94 5.97
N HIS A 65 6.04 -11.90 6.18
CA HIS A 65 5.68 -13.31 6.43
C HIS A 65 5.14 -13.58 7.84
N LEU A 66 5.33 -12.70 8.79
CA LEU A 66 4.70 -12.79 10.12
C LEU A 66 3.23 -12.35 10.12
N ILE A 67 2.81 -11.59 9.10
CA ILE A 67 1.45 -11.11 8.94
C ILE A 67 0.67 -11.96 7.94
N GLY A 68 1.32 -12.35 6.84
CA GLY A 68 0.70 -13.11 5.75
C GLY A 68 1.73 -13.65 4.77
N VAL A 69 1.29 -14.09 3.60
CA VAL A 69 2.17 -14.53 2.52
C VAL A 69 2.21 -13.43 1.45
N PRO A 70 3.38 -12.81 1.18
CA PRO A 70 3.49 -11.78 0.17
C PRO A 70 3.11 -12.28 -1.22
N ASN A 71 2.42 -11.43 -1.98
CA ASN A 71 2.16 -11.64 -3.40
C ASN A 71 3.45 -11.62 -4.21
N HIS A 72 3.47 -12.37 -5.29
CA HIS A 72 4.55 -12.35 -6.26
C HIS A 72 4.41 -11.12 -7.16
N ASP A 73 5.44 -10.27 -7.21
CA ASP A 73 5.44 -9.11 -8.09
C ASP A 73 5.79 -9.51 -9.53
N ALA A 74 4.84 -9.36 -10.45
CA ALA A 74 4.99 -9.74 -11.85
C ALA A 74 6.09 -8.95 -12.58
N MET A 75 6.35 -7.70 -12.17
CA MET A 75 7.39 -6.87 -12.80
C MET A 75 8.81 -7.35 -12.50
N THR A 76 9.06 -7.78 -11.26
CA THR A 76 10.41 -8.12 -10.79
C THR A 76 10.65 -9.62 -10.67
N GLY A 77 9.58 -10.44 -10.70
CA GLY A 77 9.66 -11.88 -10.46
C GLY A 77 10.07 -12.21 -9.01
N LYS A 78 9.78 -11.32 -8.05
CA LYS A 78 10.16 -11.44 -6.64
C LYS A 78 8.95 -11.23 -5.73
N TYR A 79 9.11 -11.54 -4.45
CA TYR A 79 8.10 -11.29 -3.42
C TYR A 79 8.22 -9.89 -2.78
N TYR A 80 8.85 -8.96 -3.49
CA TYR A 80 8.94 -7.54 -3.15
C TYR A 80 9.20 -6.73 -4.41
N ALA A 81 8.70 -5.50 -4.45
CA ALA A 81 9.03 -4.51 -5.47
C ALA A 81 10.00 -3.47 -4.89
N ARG A 82 10.96 -3.00 -5.70
CA ARG A 82 11.80 -1.85 -5.35
C ARG A 82 11.36 -0.66 -6.20
N PHE A 83 10.93 0.39 -5.54
CA PHE A 83 10.60 1.65 -6.18
C PHE A 83 11.71 2.67 -5.91
N GLN A 84 12.14 3.31 -6.96
CA GLN A 84 13.07 4.42 -6.90
C GLN A 84 12.45 5.60 -7.63
N VAL A 85 12.31 6.73 -6.95
CA VAL A 85 11.88 7.97 -7.58
C VAL A 85 13.01 8.51 -8.44
N LYS A 86 12.71 8.92 -9.66
CA LYS A 86 13.65 9.47 -10.63
C LYS A 86 13.15 10.79 -11.17
N HIS A 87 14.07 11.71 -11.46
CA HIS A 87 13.74 12.98 -12.11
C HIS A 87 13.23 12.78 -13.54
N GLU A 88 13.77 11.78 -14.23
CA GLU A 88 13.36 11.39 -15.58
C GLU A 88 12.88 9.95 -15.54
N ASP A 89 11.62 9.75 -15.88
CA ASP A 89 11.01 8.43 -16.02
C ASP A 89 10.09 8.48 -17.25
N SER A 90 10.42 7.66 -18.24
CA SER A 90 9.65 7.50 -19.48
C SER A 90 8.54 6.46 -19.36
N SER A 91 8.30 5.91 -18.15
CA SER A 91 7.22 4.95 -17.95
C SER A 91 5.86 5.62 -18.13
N ASP A 92 4.86 4.82 -18.45
CA ASP A 92 3.47 5.22 -18.58
C ASP A 92 2.76 5.45 -17.21
N SER A 93 3.51 5.31 -16.10
CA SER A 93 3.01 5.51 -14.74
C SER A 93 3.67 6.72 -14.09
N TYR A 94 2.87 7.62 -13.53
CA TYR A 94 3.36 8.78 -12.79
C TYR A 94 3.91 8.44 -11.39
N LEU A 95 3.70 7.22 -10.90
CA LEU A 95 4.04 6.81 -9.52
C LEU A 95 5.53 6.97 -9.17
N ARG A 96 6.40 7.02 -10.18
CA ARG A 96 7.86 7.18 -10.01
C ARG A 96 8.37 8.59 -10.28
N LYS A 97 7.52 9.49 -10.77
CA LYS A 97 7.95 10.85 -11.13
C LYS A 97 8.27 11.67 -9.88
N ALA A 98 9.45 12.31 -9.86
CA ALA A 98 9.97 13.01 -8.70
C ALA A 98 9.09 14.19 -8.26
N TYR A 99 8.58 14.96 -9.17
CA TYR A 99 7.87 16.22 -8.89
C TYR A 99 6.35 16.08 -8.95
N ARG A 100 5.83 14.85 -8.80
CA ARG A 100 4.41 14.59 -8.79
C ARG A 100 4.01 13.88 -7.52
N ASN A 101 2.96 14.35 -6.88
CA ASN A 101 2.32 13.64 -5.80
C ASN A 101 1.83 12.27 -6.28
N MET A 102 1.80 11.34 -5.39
CA MET A 102 1.10 10.08 -5.56
C MET A 102 -0.15 10.16 -4.70
N ASP A 103 -1.30 10.28 -5.36
CA ASP A 103 -2.57 10.51 -4.71
C ASP A 103 -2.95 9.32 -3.81
N LEU A 104 -3.85 9.55 -2.85
CA LEU A 104 -4.27 8.52 -1.92
C LEU A 104 -4.94 7.35 -2.64
N HIS A 105 -4.45 6.14 -2.39
CA HIS A 105 -4.92 4.92 -3.05
C HIS A 105 -4.73 3.69 -2.17
N THR A 106 -5.28 2.59 -2.62
CA THR A 106 -4.98 1.23 -2.14
C THR A 106 -4.25 0.45 -3.23
N ASP A 107 -3.41 -0.52 -2.83
CA ASP A 107 -2.71 -1.38 -3.78
C ASP A 107 -3.57 -2.55 -4.27
N GLY A 108 -3.21 -3.12 -5.42
CA GLY A 108 -3.81 -4.36 -5.92
C GLY A 108 -5.14 -4.19 -6.64
N THR A 109 -5.55 -2.97 -6.99
CA THR A 109 -6.84 -2.68 -7.64
C THR A 109 -6.99 -3.26 -9.06
N TYR A 110 -5.89 -3.51 -9.76
CA TYR A 110 -5.86 -3.95 -11.15
C TYR A 110 -5.36 -5.40 -11.33
N VAL A 111 -5.29 -6.16 -10.25
CA VAL A 111 -4.89 -7.57 -10.25
C VAL A 111 -5.97 -8.47 -9.66
N LYS A 112 -5.94 -9.74 -10.02
CA LYS A 112 -6.90 -10.75 -9.53
C LYS A 112 -6.66 -11.12 -8.07
N GLU A 113 -5.41 -11.03 -7.62
CA GLU A 113 -5.01 -11.30 -6.25
C GLU A 113 -5.30 -10.10 -5.37
N VAL A 114 -6.13 -10.28 -4.37
CA VAL A 114 -6.44 -9.24 -3.39
C VAL A 114 -5.20 -8.95 -2.54
N THR A 115 -4.93 -7.67 -2.33
CA THR A 115 -3.87 -7.21 -1.42
C THR A 115 -4.49 -6.85 -0.07
N ASP A 116 -4.32 -7.72 0.93
CA ASP A 116 -4.88 -7.49 2.27
C ASP A 116 -4.06 -6.48 3.08
N TRP A 117 -2.74 -6.56 2.94
CA TRP A 117 -1.78 -5.80 3.72
C TRP A 117 -0.74 -5.15 2.82
N LEU A 118 -0.41 -3.92 3.13
CA LEU A 118 0.69 -3.22 2.50
C LEU A 118 1.86 -3.13 3.48
N ILE A 119 3.08 -3.34 2.99
CA ILE A 119 4.31 -3.01 3.71
C ILE A 119 5.21 -2.16 2.83
N MET A 120 5.58 -0.99 3.30
CA MET A 120 6.51 -0.09 2.65
C MET A 120 7.73 0.13 3.54
N THR A 121 8.92 -0.18 3.05
CA THR A 121 10.18 0.02 3.80
C THR A 121 11.05 1.05 3.10
N LYS A 122 11.41 2.12 3.79
CA LYS A 122 12.32 3.12 3.26
C LYS A 122 13.76 2.65 3.37
N ILE A 123 14.39 2.44 2.21
CA ILE A 123 15.74 1.87 2.13
C ILE A 123 16.81 2.95 2.09
N ASP A 124 16.59 4.02 1.34
CA ASP A 124 17.53 5.12 1.17
C ASP A 124 16.81 6.44 0.88
N GLU A 125 17.47 7.54 1.22
CA GLU A 125 17.01 8.88 0.92
C GLU A 125 18.23 9.79 0.79
N GLN A 126 18.37 10.47 -0.35
CA GLN A 126 19.47 11.41 -0.61
C GLN A 126 18.95 12.66 -1.28
N ASN A 127 19.28 13.83 -0.70
CA ASN A 127 18.97 15.15 -1.27
C ASN A 127 17.50 15.34 -1.65
N VAL A 128 16.58 14.88 -0.79
CA VAL A 128 15.14 14.92 -1.02
C VAL A 128 14.49 15.99 -0.16
N GLU A 129 13.78 16.91 -0.81
CA GLU A 129 12.78 17.78 -0.21
C GLU A 129 11.39 17.21 -0.55
N GLY A 130 10.47 17.15 0.41
CA GLY A 130 9.19 16.48 0.24
C GLY A 130 9.29 14.95 0.32
N GLY A 131 8.40 14.25 -0.36
CA GLY A 131 8.34 12.78 -0.39
C GLY A 131 7.83 12.17 0.90
N GLU A 132 7.05 12.94 1.66
CA GLU A 132 6.37 12.47 2.85
C GLU A 132 5.35 11.39 2.46
N THR A 133 5.21 10.39 3.34
CA THR A 133 4.13 9.40 3.24
C THR A 133 2.84 10.03 3.75
N ALA A 134 1.81 10.03 2.92
CA ALA A 134 0.46 10.40 3.30
C ALA A 134 -0.35 9.14 3.60
N MET A 135 -1.10 9.14 4.69
CA MET A 135 -1.96 8.04 5.11
C MET A 135 -3.33 8.59 5.50
N LEU A 136 -4.40 7.87 5.17
CA LEU A 136 -5.76 8.22 5.59
C LEU A 136 -6.52 6.96 5.97
N HIS A 137 -7.04 6.94 7.20
CA HIS A 137 -7.96 5.89 7.62
C HIS A 137 -9.37 6.18 7.06
N LEU A 138 -10.04 5.17 6.56
CA LEU A 138 -11.33 5.33 5.90
C LEU A 138 -12.40 5.90 6.85
N ASP A 139 -12.37 5.51 8.14
CA ASP A 139 -13.33 6.00 9.14
C ASP A 139 -13.05 7.46 9.57
N ASP A 140 -11.86 7.99 9.30
CA ASP A 140 -11.50 9.38 9.57
C ASP A 140 -11.74 10.29 8.36
N TRP A 141 -12.10 9.71 7.21
CA TRP A 141 -12.33 10.49 6.01
C TRP A 141 -13.72 11.13 6.00
N GLU A 142 -13.76 12.45 5.91
CA GLU A 142 -14.96 13.27 6.08
C GLU A 142 -16.08 12.97 5.08
N HIS A 143 -15.74 12.46 3.89
CA HIS A 143 -16.68 12.14 2.81
C HIS A 143 -16.97 10.63 2.69
N CYS A 144 -16.50 9.82 3.64
CA CYS A 144 -16.62 8.36 3.55
C CYS A 144 -18.08 7.93 3.46
N ASP A 145 -18.93 8.38 4.38
CA ASP A 145 -20.32 7.95 4.47
C ASP A 145 -21.12 8.35 3.22
N ASP A 146 -20.98 9.60 2.77
CA ASP A 146 -21.70 10.11 1.59
C ASP A 146 -21.35 9.33 0.31
N LEU A 147 -20.07 9.02 0.13
CA LEU A 147 -19.61 8.29 -1.06
C LEU A 147 -19.86 6.79 -0.96
N TYR A 148 -19.82 6.23 0.24
CA TYR A 148 -20.17 4.83 0.47
C TYR A 148 -21.67 4.56 0.26
N GLU A 149 -22.56 5.51 0.63
CA GLU A 149 -23.99 5.38 0.41
C GLU A 149 -24.40 5.61 -1.05
N ASP A 150 -23.52 6.23 -1.86
CA ASP A 150 -23.79 6.38 -3.30
C ASP A 150 -23.76 4.99 -4.00
N PRO A 151 -24.90 4.57 -4.62
CA PRO A 151 -24.99 3.26 -5.24
C PRO A 151 -24.00 3.06 -6.41
N VAL A 152 -23.51 4.14 -7.00
CA VAL A 152 -22.49 4.08 -8.07
C VAL A 152 -21.19 3.49 -7.55
N GLY A 153 -20.77 3.82 -6.32
CA GLY A 153 -19.55 3.29 -5.71
C GLY A 153 -19.56 1.78 -5.47
N LYS A 154 -20.77 1.18 -5.47
CA LYS A 154 -21.00 -0.27 -5.30
C LYS A 154 -21.20 -1.02 -6.63
N GLN A 155 -21.21 -0.30 -7.77
CA GLN A 155 -21.19 -0.91 -9.10
C GLN A 155 -19.78 -1.41 -9.44
N ASN A 156 -19.68 -2.40 -10.32
CA ASN A 156 -18.40 -2.82 -10.85
C ASN A 156 -17.82 -1.75 -11.78
N PHE A 157 -16.59 -1.37 -11.51
CA PHE A 157 -15.74 -0.59 -12.41
C PHE A 157 -14.77 -1.53 -13.11
N VAL A 158 -14.39 -1.19 -14.33
CA VAL A 158 -13.29 -1.85 -15.03
C VAL A 158 -11.98 -1.23 -14.60
N TRP A 159 -11.01 -2.06 -14.20
CA TRP A 159 -9.68 -1.64 -13.77
C TRP A 159 -8.64 -2.18 -14.75
N GLY A 160 -7.97 -1.27 -15.42
CA GLY A 160 -6.85 -1.57 -16.29
C GLY A 160 -5.50 -1.45 -15.58
N SER A 161 -4.43 -1.71 -16.29
CA SER A 161 -3.08 -1.45 -15.81
C SER A 161 -2.19 -0.92 -16.93
N PRO A 162 -1.16 -0.11 -16.63
CA PRO A 162 -0.21 0.30 -17.64
C PRO A 162 0.61 -0.91 -18.14
N LYS A 163 1.04 -0.86 -19.40
CA LYS A 163 1.83 -1.92 -20.04
C LYS A 163 3.09 -2.29 -19.24
N SER A 164 3.69 -1.31 -18.58
CA SER A 164 4.87 -1.50 -17.72
C SER A 164 4.67 -2.49 -16.57
N LYS A 165 3.43 -2.81 -16.22
CA LYS A 165 3.11 -3.79 -15.17
C LYS A 165 3.07 -5.23 -15.66
N ASN A 166 3.19 -5.48 -16.99
CA ASN A 166 3.12 -6.80 -17.60
C ASN A 166 1.84 -7.59 -17.26
N ILE A 167 0.72 -6.86 -17.17
CA ILE A 167 -0.60 -7.42 -16.91
C ILE A 167 -1.40 -7.24 -18.20
N ASP A 168 -1.89 -8.33 -18.75
CA ASP A 168 -2.59 -8.40 -20.05
C ASP A 168 -4.11 -8.59 -19.93
N TYR A 169 -4.63 -8.48 -18.70
CA TYR A 169 -6.05 -8.59 -18.40
C TYR A 169 -6.55 -7.36 -17.65
N LYS A 170 -7.87 -7.22 -17.60
CA LYS A 170 -8.57 -6.26 -16.73
C LYS A 170 -9.33 -7.02 -15.66
N VAL A 171 -9.61 -6.37 -14.56
CA VAL A 171 -10.45 -6.89 -13.49
C VAL A 171 -11.67 -5.98 -13.31
N GLU A 172 -12.72 -6.53 -12.74
CA GLU A 172 -13.95 -5.79 -12.45
C GLU A 172 -14.31 -5.97 -10.98
N HIS A 173 -14.45 -4.84 -10.28
CA HIS A 173 -14.91 -4.81 -8.89
C HIS A 173 -15.39 -3.40 -8.53
N PRO A 174 -16.20 -3.25 -7.47
CA PRO A 174 -16.64 -1.96 -6.99
C PRO A 174 -15.49 -1.18 -6.32
N VAL A 175 -15.66 0.14 -6.21
CA VAL A 175 -14.80 0.99 -5.37
C VAL A 175 -15.03 0.66 -3.90
N PHE A 176 -16.28 0.58 -3.47
CA PHE A 176 -16.65 0.27 -2.10
C PHE A 176 -17.23 -1.13 -1.95
N SER A 177 -16.82 -1.79 -0.88
CA SER A 177 -17.38 -3.04 -0.37
C SER A 177 -17.57 -2.92 1.14
N SER A 178 -17.98 -3.99 1.80
CA SER A 178 -18.15 -4.04 3.25
C SER A 178 -17.28 -5.13 3.86
N ASP A 179 -16.81 -4.89 5.08
CA ASP A 179 -16.25 -5.94 5.92
C ASP A 179 -17.37 -6.83 6.53
N LYS A 180 -16.99 -7.78 7.37
CA LYS A 180 -17.92 -8.72 8.00
C LYS A 180 -18.89 -8.06 8.98
N GLU A 181 -18.53 -6.90 9.49
CA GLU A 181 -19.32 -6.07 10.39
C GLU A 181 -20.17 -5.03 9.65
N GLY A 182 -20.13 -5.04 8.30
CA GLY A 182 -20.89 -4.11 7.45
C GLY A 182 -20.23 -2.73 7.28
N ARG A 183 -19.01 -2.53 7.76
CA ARG A 183 -18.29 -1.25 7.66
C ARG A 183 -17.65 -1.09 6.28
N PRO A 184 -17.50 0.14 5.77
CA PRO A 184 -16.91 0.39 4.46
C PRO A 184 -15.50 -0.18 4.31
N THR A 185 -15.23 -0.76 3.17
CA THR A 185 -13.88 -1.05 2.67
C THR A 185 -13.73 -0.43 1.29
N ILE A 186 -12.51 -0.06 0.90
CA ILE A 186 -12.23 0.63 -0.35
C ILE A 186 -11.15 -0.09 -1.16
N SER A 187 -11.33 -0.13 -2.49
CA SER A 187 -10.33 -0.54 -3.46
C SER A 187 -10.28 0.51 -4.56
N TYR A 188 -9.26 1.38 -4.52
CA TYR A 188 -9.19 2.55 -5.38
C TYR A 188 -7.76 2.99 -5.67
N ILE A 189 -7.52 3.36 -6.92
CA ILE A 189 -6.39 4.15 -7.39
C ILE A 189 -6.86 5.00 -8.57
N ASP A 190 -6.49 6.27 -8.60
CA ASP A 190 -6.94 7.24 -9.62
C ASP A 190 -6.50 6.89 -11.05
N GLN A 191 -5.37 6.25 -11.20
CA GLN A 191 -4.71 6.04 -12.48
C GLN A 191 -5.33 4.92 -13.34
N PHE A 192 -6.03 3.95 -12.76
CA PHE A 192 -6.36 2.71 -13.45
C PHE A 192 -7.85 2.42 -13.69
N PRO A 193 -8.82 3.16 -13.12
CA PRO A 193 -10.21 2.91 -13.43
C PRO A 193 -10.55 3.37 -14.86
N GLU A 194 -11.39 2.59 -15.52
CA GLU A 194 -11.95 2.90 -16.83
C GLU A 194 -13.46 3.08 -16.69
N PRO A 195 -13.97 4.31 -16.41
CA PRO A 195 -15.39 4.53 -16.26
C PRO A 195 -16.13 4.23 -17.56
N GLN A 196 -17.24 3.51 -17.49
CA GLN A 196 -18.02 3.05 -18.62
C GLN A 196 -19.18 4.00 -18.97
N ASN A 197 -19.46 4.98 -18.10
CA ASN A 197 -20.50 5.98 -18.29
C ASN A 197 -20.18 7.27 -17.50
N MET A 198 -20.99 8.30 -17.71
CA MET A 198 -20.82 9.61 -17.06
C MET A 198 -21.02 9.56 -15.55
N GLU A 199 -21.89 8.69 -15.04
CA GLU A 199 -22.14 8.56 -13.61
C GLU A 199 -20.90 8.02 -12.90
N GLN A 200 -20.28 6.97 -13.46
CA GLN A 200 -19.01 6.43 -12.94
C GLN A 200 -17.88 7.47 -13.01
N GLY A 201 -17.78 8.20 -14.12
CA GLY A 201 -16.79 9.26 -14.26
C GLY A 201 -16.95 10.37 -13.21
N ASN A 202 -18.16 10.85 -13.01
CA ASN A 202 -18.47 11.88 -12.02
C ASN A 202 -18.25 11.38 -10.59
N PHE A 203 -18.58 10.12 -10.31
CA PHE A 203 -18.32 9.50 -9.01
C PHE A 203 -16.82 9.45 -8.70
N LEU A 204 -16.00 8.97 -9.66
CA LEU A 204 -14.55 8.90 -9.48
C LEU A 204 -13.92 10.28 -9.30
N GLN A 205 -14.44 11.32 -9.98
CA GLN A 205 -13.96 12.69 -9.78
C GLN A 205 -14.25 13.18 -8.35
N ARG A 206 -15.50 13.01 -7.87
CA ARG A 206 -15.87 13.39 -6.48
C ARG A 206 -15.06 12.64 -5.44
N LEU A 207 -14.80 11.34 -5.70
CA LEU A 207 -13.97 10.50 -4.83
C LEU A 207 -12.53 11.02 -4.77
N SER A 208 -11.92 11.29 -5.93
CA SER A 208 -10.56 11.81 -6.02
C SER A 208 -10.42 13.17 -5.33
N ASP A 209 -11.32 14.09 -5.63
CA ASP A 209 -11.33 15.43 -5.03
C ASP A 209 -11.49 15.34 -3.51
N GLY A 210 -12.46 14.55 -3.02
CA GLY A 210 -12.71 14.38 -1.60
C GLY A 210 -11.52 13.74 -0.85
N LEU A 211 -10.79 12.82 -1.46
CA LEU A 211 -9.56 12.27 -0.89
C LEU A 211 -8.45 13.34 -0.82
N GLU A 212 -8.28 14.15 -1.86
CA GLU A 212 -7.25 15.19 -1.87
C GLU A 212 -7.57 16.38 -0.95
N GLU A 213 -8.84 16.68 -0.74
CA GLU A 213 -9.29 17.77 0.16
C GLU A 213 -9.32 17.36 1.64
N SER A 214 -9.27 16.07 1.97
CA SER A 214 -9.34 15.58 3.34
C SER A 214 -8.30 16.24 4.24
N LYS A 215 -8.75 16.76 5.39
CA LYS A 215 -7.92 17.39 6.42
C LYS A 215 -7.37 16.41 7.43
N ASN A 216 -7.90 15.18 7.44
CA ASN A 216 -7.54 14.13 8.37
C ASN A 216 -6.40 13.24 7.85
N LYS A 217 -5.79 13.61 6.72
CA LYS A 217 -4.57 12.95 6.23
C LYS A 217 -3.42 13.09 7.22
N ILE A 218 -2.83 11.96 7.59
CA ILE A 218 -1.57 11.92 8.35
C ILE A 218 -0.44 12.03 7.33
N VAL A 219 0.32 13.12 7.38
CA VAL A 219 1.49 13.32 6.51
C VAL A 219 2.74 13.25 7.36
N THR A 220 3.60 12.29 7.08
CA THR A 220 4.80 12.05 7.88
C THR A 220 5.99 11.61 7.04
N LYS A 221 7.18 12.01 7.44
CA LYS A 221 8.41 11.54 6.81
C LYS A 221 8.78 10.18 7.39
N LEU A 222 8.72 9.13 6.57
CA LEU A 222 9.19 7.82 6.97
C LEU A 222 10.72 7.83 7.06
N PRO A 223 11.32 7.55 8.23
CA PRO A 223 12.78 7.52 8.35
C PRO A 223 13.39 6.35 7.57
N VAL A 224 14.62 6.49 7.10
CA VAL A 224 15.37 5.38 6.47
C VAL A 224 15.51 4.23 7.46
N GLY A 225 15.23 3.01 7.00
CA GLY A 225 15.25 1.81 7.83
C GLY A 225 13.91 1.49 8.50
N TYR A 226 12.93 2.37 8.43
CA TYR A 226 11.60 2.13 8.96
C TYR A 226 10.68 1.51 7.91
N SER A 227 9.76 0.70 8.39
CA SER A 227 8.65 0.15 7.62
C SER A 227 7.33 0.65 8.17
N VAL A 228 6.41 1.04 7.30
CA VAL A 228 5.00 1.23 7.62
C VAL A 228 4.23 0.04 7.09
N ILE A 229 3.34 -0.50 7.90
CA ILE A 229 2.48 -1.63 7.58
C ILE A 229 1.03 -1.18 7.78
N ALA A 230 0.18 -1.41 6.78
CA ALA A 230 -1.21 -0.96 6.82
C ALA A 230 -2.17 -2.03 6.28
N ASN A 231 -3.36 -2.06 6.83
CA ASN A 231 -4.48 -2.81 6.30
C ASN A 231 -5.01 -2.11 5.05
N ASN A 232 -4.89 -2.77 3.91
CA ASN A 232 -5.17 -2.19 2.61
C ASN A 232 -6.67 -2.06 2.29
N TYR A 233 -7.56 -2.55 3.15
CA TYR A 233 -9.02 -2.42 2.98
C TYR A 233 -9.58 -1.09 3.49
N PHE A 234 -8.88 -0.46 4.45
CA PHE A 234 -9.39 0.77 5.08
C PHE A 234 -8.30 1.80 5.41
N TRP A 235 -7.07 1.57 5.00
CA TRP A 235 -6.01 2.56 4.97
C TRP A 235 -5.62 2.88 3.53
N LEU A 236 -5.78 4.13 3.15
CA LEU A 236 -5.22 4.65 1.91
C LEU A 236 -3.84 5.23 2.18
N HIS A 237 -3.00 5.19 1.18
CA HIS A 237 -1.65 5.73 1.25
C HIS A 237 -1.30 6.51 -0.01
N GLY A 238 -0.33 7.40 0.12
CA GLY A 238 0.15 8.23 -0.97
C GLY A 238 1.51 8.86 -0.65
N ARG A 239 1.94 9.78 -1.50
CA ARG A 239 3.21 10.51 -1.33
C ARG A 239 3.01 11.97 -1.72
N LYS A 240 3.45 12.88 -0.85
CA LYS A 240 3.48 14.33 -1.11
C LYS A 240 4.83 14.77 -1.70
#